data_97337f1deccae5f00f866b1ae60d8369
#
_entry.id   97337f1deccae5f00f866b1ae60d8369
#
_cell.length_a   1.000
_cell.length_b   1.000
_cell.length_c   1.000
_cell.angle_alpha   90.00
_cell.angle_beta   90.00
_cell.angle_gamma   90.00
#
_symmetry.space_group_name_H-M   'P 1'
#
loop_
_entity.id
_entity.type
_entity.pdbx_description
1 polymer ?
#
loop_
_entity_poly.entity_id
_entity_poly.type
_entity_poly.pdbx_seq_one_letter_code
_entity_poly.pdbx_strand_id
1 'polypeptide(L)'
;PRIGEHKGWGTKIFNFGRNEVRNFLLSSALFWLQKYHIDGLRVDAVASMLYLDYDREAGTWLPNRYGGRENLEAIDFIRKFNDAVHEYAPGAITIAEESTSWPMVSRPTYTGGLGFDYKWNMGWMHDILEYFAQDPIYRRYSHHLITFSLVYAFSENFVLPFSHDEVVHLKRSMLDKMPGDHWQKFANLRALYGYMTGHPGKKLLFMGSEFGQWREWNEAQSLDWHLLGHPRHGQLQQYVADLNRLYREEKALHEVDASWQGFEWIDLHDVDNSILSFRRMAADRDDSVIVICNFTPVPRMGYRVGLPGPGVYTEILNSDALKYGGSGVGNPPEIVAEAIAWQSGSHSAPFNLPPLGVIFVQRQPNPNGVTE
;
A
#
# COMPACT_ATOMS: atom_id res chain seq x y z
N PRO A 1 -18.85 30.04 -15.00
CA PRO A 1 -18.65 28.95 -15.98
C PRO A 1 -17.20 28.48 -16.06
N ARG A 2 -16.19 29.37 -15.85
CA ARG A 2 -14.76 29.01 -15.96
C ARG A 2 -14.13 28.47 -14.68
N ILE A 3 -14.77 28.62 -13.52
CA ILE A 3 -14.21 28.22 -12.21
C ILE A 3 -15.22 27.48 -11.31
N GLY A 4 -16.49 27.39 -11.70
CA GLY A 4 -17.57 26.91 -10.82
C GLY A 4 -18.03 25.47 -11.09
N GLU A 5 -17.43 24.76 -12.04
CA GLU A 5 -17.90 23.43 -12.44
C GLU A 5 -16.77 22.58 -13.02
N HIS A 6 -16.69 21.30 -12.60
CA HIS A 6 -15.93 20.27 -13.29
C HIS A 6 -16.80 19.66 -14.38
N LYS A 7 -16.53 20.01 -15.62
CA LYS A 7 -17.39 19.61 -16.76
C LYS A 7 -17.38 18.11 -17.00
N GLY A 8 -16.23 17.46 -16.85
CA GLY A 8 -16.07 16.02 -17.03
C GLY A 8 -16.88 15.20 -16.02
N TRP A 9 -17.07 15.73 -14.81
CA TRP A 9 -17.85 15.09 -13.75
C TRP A 9 -19.27 15.61 -13.60
N GLY A 10 -19.60 16.74 -14.21
CA GLY A 10 -20.90 17.41 -14.05
C GLY A 10 -21.12 17.99 -12.65
N THR A 11 -20.07 18.16 -11.85
CA THR A 11 -20.13 18.60 -10.45
C THR A 11 -19.83 20.08 -10.28
N LYS A 12 -20.38 20.70 -9.23
CA LYS A 12 -20.09 22.08 -8.87
C LYS A 12 -18.87 22.15 -7.95
N ILE A 13 -18.09 23.23 -8.10
CA ILE A 13 -16.92 23.52 -7.29
C ILE A 13 -17.30 24.49 -6.18
N PHE A 14 -16.94 24.19 -4.95
CA PHE A 14 -17.09 25.12 -3.83
C PHE A 14 -16.24 26.37 -4.02
N ASN A 15 -16.78 27.53 -3.67
CA ASN A 15 -15.99 28.76 -3.65
C ASN A 15 -15.21 28.86 -2.33
N PHE A 16 -14.02 28.27 -2.31
CA PHE A 16 -13.14 28.23 -1.14
C PHE A 16 -12.67 29.63 -0.67
N GLY A 17 -12.89 30.69 -1.46
CA GLY A 17 -12.65 32.08 -1.05
C GLY A 17 -13.73 32.69 -0.17
N ARG A 18 -14.90 32.02 -0.03
CA ARG A 18 -16.02 32.50 0.79
C ARG A 18 -15.96 31.94 2.21
N ASN A 19 -16.06 32.85 3.20
CA ASN A 19 -16.03 32.44 4.60
C ASN A 19 -17.19 31.52 4.98
N GLU A 20 -18.37 31.74 4.42
CA GLU A 20 -19.56 30.92 4.66
C GLU A 20 -19.35 29.48 4.16
N VAL A 21 -18.73 29.31 2.99
CA VAL A 21 -18.40 27.98 2.43
C VAL A 21 -17.37 27.28 3.27
N ARG A 22 -16.30 27.99 3.66
CA ARG A 22 -15.26 27.46 4.55
C ARG A 22 -15.86 27.02 5.89
N ASN A 23 -16.67 27.87 6.51
CA ASN A 23 -17.32 27.56 7.78
C ASN A 23 -18.23 26.34 7.66
N PHE A 24 -19.02 26.24 6.60
CA PHE A 24 -19.86 25.08 6.33
C PHE A 24 -19.05 23.77 6.26
N LEU A 25 -17.96 23.75 5.50
CA LEU A 25 -17.14 22.56 5.31
C LEU A 25 -16.37 22.20 6.59
N LEU A 26 -15.81 23.17 7.31
CA LEU A 26 -15.15 22.94 8.61
C LEU A 26 -16.13 22.42 9.66
N SER A 27 -17.34 23.02 9.72
CA SER A 27 -18.38 22.57 10.66
C SER A 27 -18.85 21.16 10.34
N SER A 28 -18.94 20.79 9.06
CA SER A 28 -19.24 19.41 8.64
C SER A 28 -18.18 18.42 9.12
N ALA A 29 -16.91 18.74 8.93
CA ALA A 29 -15.82 17.88 9.38
C ALA A 29 -15.86 17.68 10.91
N LEU A 30 -15.94 18.75 11.67
CA LEU A 30 -15.98 18.69 13.13
C LEU A 30 -17.25 18.01 13.65
N PHE A 31 -18.39 18.17 12.95
CA PHE A 31 -19.62 17.46 13.30
C PHE A 31 -19.44 15.93 13.25
N TRP A 32 -18.85 15.39 12.21
CA TRP A 32 -18.60 13.97 12.10
C TRP A 32 -17.62 13.48 13.17
N LEU A 33 -16.54 14.21 13.40
CA LEU A 33 -15.52 13.85 14.38
C LEU A 33 -16.04 13.94 15.82
N GLN A 34 -16.77 15.04 16.17
CA GLN A 34 -17.18 15.30 17.55
C GLN A 34 -18.53 14.68 17.93
N LYS A 35 -19.47 14.51 16.98
CA LYS A 35 -20.82 13.99 17.26
C LYS A 35 -20.95 12.51 16.95
N TYR A 36 -20.27 12.03 15.90
CA TYR A 36 -20.28 10.62 15.51
C TYR A 36 -19.02 9.87 15.94
N HIS A 37 -18.02 10.59 16.46
CA HIS A 37 -16.80 10.00 16.98
C HIS A 37 -16.07 9.11 15.97
N ILE A 38 -16.08 9.51 14.69
CA ILE A 38 -15.24 8.85 13.67
C ILE A 38 -13.78 9.23 13.90
N ASP A 39 -12.85 8.33 13.51
CA ASP A 39 -11.42 8.46 13.83
C ASP A 39 -10.63 9.25 12.79
N GLY A 40 -11.23 9.60 11.66
CA GLY A 40 -10.56 10.39 10.64
C GLY A 40 -11.42 10.68 9.42
N LEU A 41 -10.86 11.48 8.52
CA LEU A 41 -11.51 11.94 7.29
C LEU A 41 -10.59 11.74 6.09
N ARG A 42 -11.12 11.16 5.00
CA ARG A 42 -10.47 11.18 3.71
C ARG A 42 -11.07 12.29 2.85
N VAL A 43 -10.22 13.13 2.28
CA VAL A 43 -10.61 14.16 1.32
C VAL A 43 -10.40 13.62 -0.09
N ASP A 44 -11.50 13.56 -0.83
CA ASP A 44 -11.58 13.05 -2.19
C ASP A 44 -11.00 14.04 -3.20
N ALA A 45 -10.34 13.54 -4.23
CA ALA A 45 -9.90 14.29 -5.42
C ALA A 45 -9.19 15.61 -5.08
N VAL A 46 -8.27 15.64 -4.14
CA VAL A 46 -7.57 16.85 -3.68
C VAL A 46 -6.88 17.58 -4.84
N ALA A 47 -6.38 16.87 -5.85
CA ALA A 47 -5.82 17.47 -7.05
C ALA A 47 -6.81 18.45 -7.73
N SER A 48 -8.10 18.11 -7.75
CA SER A 48 -9.15 18.98 -8.32
C SER A 48 -9.37 20.26 -7.53
N MET A 49 -9.01 20.28 -6.25
CA MET A 49 -9.05 21.47 -5.41
C MET A 49 -7.79 22.34 -5.60
N LEU A 50 -6.62 21.70 -5.78
CA LEU A 50 -5.33 22.39 -5.85
C LEU A 50 -5.10 23.13 -7.16
N TYR A 51 -5.67 22.64 -8.27
CA TYR A 51 -5.36 23.14 -9.60
C TYR A 51 -6.58 23.73 -10.30
N LEU A 52 -6.47 25.02 -10.73
CA LEU A 52 -7.52 25.74 -11.47
C LEU A 52 -7.74 25.20 -12.89
N ASP A 53 -6.75 24.55 -13.45
CA ASP A 53 -6.77 23.92 -14.77
C ASP A 53 -7.13 22.42 -14.74
N TYR A 54 -7.45 21.87 -13.57
CA TYR A 54 -7.81 20.44 -13.43
C TYR A 54 -9.03 20.10 -14.31
N ASP A 55 -8.88 19.06 -15.14
CA ASP A 55 -9.91 18.58 -16.09
C ASP A 55 -10.44 19.70 -17.02
N ARG A 56 -9.54 20.58 -17.49
CA ARG A 56 -9.89 21.70 -18.36
C ARG A 56 -8.98 21.81 -19.58
N GLU A 57 -9.58 22.15 -20.72
CA GLU A 57 -8.83 22.45 -21.93
C GLU A 57 -8.03 23.76 -21.76
N ALA A 58 -6.93 23.85 -22.50
CA ALA A 58 -6.11 25.05 -22.52
C ALA A 58 -6.96 26.28 -22.92
N GLY A 59 -6.83 27.38 -22.18
CA GLY A 59 -7.56 28.62 -22.41
C GLY A 59 -9.01 28.63 -21.89
N THR A 60 -9.52 27.51 -21.29
CA THR A 60 -10.90 27.47 -20.76
C THR A 60 -10.97 27.70 -19.23
N TRP A 61 -9.85 27.89 -18.58
CA TRP A 61 -9.72 28.18 -17.16
C TRP A 61 -9.18 29.59 -16.89
N LEU A 62 -9.23 30.05 -15.65
CA LEU A 62 -8.71 31.34 -15.22
C LEU A 62 -7.54 31.13 -14.26
N PRO A 63 -6.39 31.79 -14.51
CA PRO A 63 -5.25 31.70 -13.60
C PRO A 63 -5.53 32.43 -12.28
N ASN A 64 -4.75 32.12 -11.26
CA ASN A 64 -4.76 32.84 -10.00
C ASN A 64 -4.20 34.28 -10.16
N ARG A 65 -4.25 35.06 -9.09
CA ARG A 65 -3.80 36.48 -9.10
C ARG A 65 -2.31 36.68 -9.47
N TYR A 66 -1.52 35.62 -9.48
CA TYR A 66 -0.10 35.66 -9.86
C TYR A 66 0.13 35.06 -11.26
N GLY A 67 -0.91 34.65 -11.97
CA GLY A 67 -0.83 34.02 -13.30
C GLY A 67 -0.60 32.51 -13.27
N GLY A 68 -0.53 31.89 -12.10
CA GLY A 68 -0.33 30.45 -11.93
C GLY A 68 -1.63 29.65 -11.95
N ARG A 69 -1.49 28.34 -11.96
CA ARG A 69 -2.59 27.37 -11.97
C ARG A 69 -3.07 26.93 -10.59
N GLU A 70 -2.34 27.27 -9.55
CA GLU A 70 -2.63 26.89 -8.17
C GLU A 70 -3.88 27.63 -7.67
N ASN A 71 -4.83 26.92 -7.08
CA ASN A 71 -6.00 27.48 -6.42
C ASN A 71 -5.63 27.93 -4.99
N LEU A 72 -5.19 29.15 -4.85
CA LEU A 72 -4.66 29.69 -3.60
C LEU A 72 -5.69 29.66 -2.47
N GLU A 73 -6.96 29.89 -2.78
CA GLU A 73 -8.06 29.91 -1.82
C GLU A 73 -8.35 28.47 -1.30
N ALA A 74 -8.27 27.48 -2.15
CA ALA A 74 -8.44 26.08 -1.76
C ALA A 74 -7.24 25.58 -0.94
N ILE A 75 -6.03 25.94 -1.34
CA ILE A 75 -4.79 25.61 -0.57
C ILE A 75 -4.87 26.16 0.85
N ASP A 76 -5.26 27.44 1.00
CA ASP A 76 -5.43 28.05 2.32
C ASP A 76 -6.58 27.39 3.11
N PHE A 77 -7.65 27.00 2.45
CA PHE A 77 -8.75 26.24 3.07
C PHE A 77 -8.27 24.87 3.56
N ILE A 78 -7.56 24.08 2.74
CA ILE A 78 -7.05 22.75 3.11
C ILE A 78 -6.15 22.84 4.35
N ARG A 79 -5.26 23.80 4.40
CA ARG A 79 -4.40 24.02 5.57
C ARG A 79 -5.21 24.30 6.83
N LYS A 80 -6.15 25.23 6.76
CA LYS A 80 -7.06 25.55 7.87
C LYS A 80 -7.93 24.36 8.27
N PHE A 81 -8.36 23.55 7.31
CA PHE A 81 -9.11 22.32 7.58
C PHE A 81 -8.29 21.34 8.41
N ASN A 82 -7.07 21.04 8.01
CA ASN A 82 -6.19 20.12 8.73
C ASN A 82 -5.81 20.69 10.12
N ASP A 83 -5.45 21.97 10.21
CA ASP A 83 -5.16 22.62 11.49
C ASP A 83 -6.36 22.54 12.44
N ALA A 84 -7.59 22.80 11.96
CA ALA A 84 -8.80 22.73 12.77
C ALA A 84 -9.12 21.29 13.20
N VAL A 85 -8.95 20.30 12.33
CA VAL A 85 -9.16 18.89 12.72
C VAL A 85 -8.21 18.51 13.84
N HIS A 86 -6.93 18.81 13.72
CA HIS A 86 -5.93 18.45 14.74
C HIS A 86 -6.11 19.24 16.06
N GLU A 87 -6.60 20.48 15.98
CA GLU A 87 -6.88 21.30 17.16
C GLU A 87 -8.12 20.82 17.93
N TYR A 88 -9.23 20.60 17.21
CA TYR A 88 -10.54 20.34 17.83
C TYR A 88 -10.92 18.86 17.96
N ALA A 89 -10.19 17.95 17.30
CA ALA A 89 -10.34 16.51 17.40
C ALA A 89 -8.97 15.82 17.52
N PRO A 90 -8.22 16.03 18.63
CA PRO A 90 -6.92 15.43 18.82
C PRO A 90 -6.94 13.91 18.69
N GLY A 91 -6.05 13.36 17.87
CA GLY A 91 -5.99 11.92 17.57
C GLY A 91 -6.77 11.49 16.33
N ALA A 92 -7.64 12.34 15.79
CA ALA A 92 -8.22 12.09 14.47
C ALA A 92 -7.17 12.31 13.37
N ILE A 93 -7.28 11.52 12.29
CA ILE A 93 -6.37 11.61 11.14
C ILE A 93 -7.07 12.18 9.91
N THR A 94 -6.29 12.86 9.07
CA THR A 94 -6.76 13.32 7.75
C THR A 94 -5.94 12.69 6.64
N ILE A 95 -6.60 12.25 5.58
CA ILE A 95 -6.00 11.51 4.48
C ILE A 95 -6.37 12.19 3.15
N ALA A 96 -5.37 12.48 2.31
CA ALA A 96 -5.62 13.03 0.99
C ALA A 96 -5.65 11.93 -0.09
N GLU A 97 -6.69 11.94 -0.92
CA GLU A 97 -6.56 11.35 -2.24
C GLU A 97 -6.01 12.42 -3.18
N GLU A 98 -4.71 12.40 -3.40
CA GLU A 98 -4.01 13.34 -4.25
C GLU A 98 -3.10 12.57 -5.22
N SER A 99 -3.42 12.61 -6.51
CA SER A 99 -2.81 11.78 -7.55
C SER A 99 -1.65 12.46 -8.29
N THR A 100 -1.36 13.74 -7.97
CA THR A 100 -0.31 14.50 -8.64
C THR A 100 1.01 14.50 -7.85
N SER A 101 2.02 15.16 -8.40
CA SER A 101 3.30 15.39 -7.74
C SER A 101 3.31 16.63 -6.83
N TRP A 102 2.15 17.09 -6.34
CA TRP A 102 2.11 18.20 -5.38
C TRP A 102 2.96 17.86 -4.15
N PRO A 103 3.91 18.73 -3.78
CA PRO A 103 4.84 18.42 -2.70
C PRO A 103 4.22 18.66 -1.32
N MET A 104 4.73 17.96 -0.31
CA MET A 104 4.43 18.21 1.10
C MET A 104 2.94 18.09 1.45
N VAL A 105 2.21 17.18 0.80
CA VAL A 105 0.79 16.94 1.11
C VAL A 105 0.64 16.47 2.56
N SER A 106 1.47 15.53 2.99
CA SER A 106 1.47 14.96 4.35
C SER A 106 2.58 15.55 5.24
N ARG A 107 2.85 16.83 5.08
CA ARG A 107 3.77 17.57 5.97
C ARG A 107 3.02 18.69 6.68
N PRO A 108 3.45 19.04 7.91
CA PRO A 108 2.80 20.07 8.71
C PRO A 108 2.66 21.41 7.99
N THR A 109 1.58 22.13 8.28
CA THR A 109 1.28 23.44 7.69
C THR A 109 2.35 24.49 7.99
N TYR A 110 2.93 24.46 9.20
CA TYR A 110 4.00 25.38 9.61
C TYR A 110 5.33 25.16 8.87
N THR A 111 5.51 24.00 8.21
CA THR A 111 6.66 23.77 7.30
C THR A 111 6.34 24.10 5.85
N GLY A 112 5.12 24.57 5.56
CA GLY A 112 4.65 24.87 4.22
C GLY A 112 3.82 23.76 3.57
N GLY A 113 3.59 22.64 4.26
CA GLY A 113 2.78 21.51 3.80
C GLY A 113 1.28 21.80 3.78
N LEU A 114 0.50 20.82 3.33
CA LEU A 114 -0.97 20.89 3.36
C LEU A 114 -1.56 20.44 4.70
N GLY A 115 -0.81 19.72 5.54
CA GLY A 115 -1.20 19.33 6.89
C GLY A 115 -1.96 18.00 6.99
N PHE A 116 -2.11 17.24 5.93
CA PHE A 116 -2.64 15.88 6.03
C PHE A 116 -1.69 14.96 6.79
N ASP A 117 -2.24 13.94 7.45
CA ASP A 117 -1.43 12.89 8.08
C ASP A 117 -0.90 11.90 7.04
N TYR A 118 -1.73 11.58 6.04
CA TYR A 118 -1.41 10.61 5.00
C TYR A 118 -1.87 11.06 3.61
N LYS A 119 -1.23 10.47 2.61
CA LYS A 119 -1.60 10.59 1.19
C LYS A 119 -1.77 9.19 0.59
N TRP A 120 -2.80 8.95 -0.20
CA TRP A 120 -2.92 7.73 -0.98
C TRP A 120 -1.84 7.66 -2.05
N ASN A 121 -1.16 6.51 -2.14
CA ASN A 121 -0.14 6.26 -3.17
C ASN A 121 -0.79 5.71 -4.44
N MET A 122 -1.35 6.59 -5.25
CA MET A 122 -2.03 6.22 -6.49
C MET A 122 -1.06 5.65 -7.53
N GLY A 123 0.20 6.14 -7.58
CA GLY A 123 1.23 5.62 -8.46
C GLY A 123 1.55 4.16 -8.15
N TRP A 124 1.81 3.84 -6.88
CA TRP A 124 2.01 2.45 -6.44
C TRP A 124 0.83 1.56 -6.82
N MET A 125 -0.39 2.02 -6.57
CA MET A 125 -1.61 1.25 -6.86
C MET A 125 -1.71 0.90 -8.34
N HIS A 126 -1.50 1.86 -9.23
CA HIS A 126 -1.54 1.64 -10.68
C HIS A 126 -0.46 0.66 -11.13
N ASP A 127 0.79 0.89 -10.75
CA ASP A 127 1.94 0.08 -11.14
C ASP A 127 1.77 -1.38 -10.69
N ILE A 128 1.35 -1.57 -9.44
CA ILE A 128 1.18 -2.92 -8.87
C ILE A 128 0.03 -3.67 -9.54
N LEU A 129 -1.11 -3.01 -9.79
CA LEU A 129 -2.23 -3.66 -10.48
C LEU A 129 -1.89 -3.98 -11.93
N GLU A 130 -1.17 -3.12 -12.64
CA GLU A 130 -0.68 -3.39 -13.99
C GLU A 130 0.25 -4.61 -13.99
N TYR A 131 1.21 -4.67 -13.06
CA TYR A 131 2.13 -5.80 -12.96
C TYR A 131 1.40 -7.12 -12.67
N PHE A 132 0.51 -7.15 -11.68
CA PHE A 132 -0.16 -8.38 -11.27
C PHE A 132 -1.24 -8.84 -12.26
N ALA A 133 -1.80 -7.95 -13.08
CA ALA A 133 -2.72 -8.31 -14.16
C ALA A 133 -2.03 -9.02 -15.34
N GLN A 134 -0.71 -8.90 -15.48
CA GLN A 134 0.05 -9.55 -16.53
C GLN A 134 0.20 -11.05 -16.25
N ASP A 135 0.17 -11.85 -17.34
CA ASP A 135 0.60 -13.24 -17.25
C ASP A 135 2.05 -13.29 -16.72
N PRO A 136 2.35 -14.16 -15.74
CA PRO A 136 3.68 -14.24 -15.12
C PRO A 136 4.84 -14.39 -16.09
N ILE A 137 4.63 -14.96 -17.28
CA ILE A 137 5.67 -15.11 -18.32
C ILE A 137 6.19 -13.74 -18.84
N TYR A 138 5.36 -12.69 -18.74
CA TYR A 138 5.70 -11.35 -19.22
C TYR A 138 6.20 -10.42 -18.11
N ARG A 139 6.07 -10.78 -16.83
CA ARG A 139 6.41 -9.94 -15.67
C ARG A 139 7.85 -9.48 -15.65
N ARG A 140 8.78 -10.28 -16.19
CA ARG A 140 10.18 -9.89 -16.32
C ARG A 140 10.38 -8.61 -17.12
N TYR A 141 9.53 -8.29 -18.07
CA TYR A 141 9.61 -7.06 -18.87
C TYR A 141 9.06 -5.83 -18.17
N SER A 142 8.34 -6.03 -17.07
CA SER A 142 7.68 -5.00 -16.27
C SER A 142 8.15 -4.98 -14.82
N HIS A 143 9.30 -5.57 -14.51
CA HIS A 143 9.82 -5.70 -13.14
C HIS A 143 10.00 -4.33 -12.46
N HIS A 144 10.23 -3.27 -13.22
CA HIS A 144 10.31 -1.91 -12.70
C HIS A 144 9.02 -1.45 -12.01
N LEU A 145 7.85 -1.93 -12.41
CA LEU A 145 6.56 -1.56 -11.79
C LEU A 145 6.47 -1.95 -10.31
N ILE A 146 7.14 -3.03 -9.90
CA ILE A 146 7.17 -3.45 -8.49
C ILE A 146 8.31 -2.84 -7.67
N THR A 147 9.23 -2.12 -8.30
CA THR A 147 10.39 -1.52 -7.62
C THR A 147 10.38 0.01 -7.64
N PHE A 148 9.77 0.62 -8.65
CA PHE A 148 9.83 2.07 -8.89
C PHE A 148 9.24 2.89 -7.75
N SER A 149 8.17 2.41 -7.11
CA SER A 149 7.52 3.12 -6.00
C SER A 149 8.47 3.44 -4.84
N LEU A 150 9.52 2.63 -4.63
CA LEU A 150 10.52 2.87 -3.59
C LEU A 150 11.37 4.12 -3.83
N VAL A 151 11.44 4.62 -5.07
CA VAL A 151 12.16 5.87 -5.39
C VAL A 151 11.53 7.07 -4.67
N TYR A 152 10.22 7.03 -4.45
CA TYR A 152 9.48 8.13 -3.82
C TYR A 152 8.72 7.74 -2.53
N ALA A 153 8.80 6.46 -2.10
CA ALA A 153 8.02 5.91 -0.98
C ALA A 153 8.11 6.72 0.33
N PHE A 154 9.18 7.51 0.52
CA PHE A 154 9.42 8.28 1.73
C PHE A 154 9.30 9.80 1.55
N SER A 155 8.83 10.24 0.36
CA SER A 155 8.54 11.66 0.12
C SER A 155 7.32 12.16 0.90
N GLU A 156 6.35 11.27 1.11
CA GLU A 156 5.10 11.50 1.85
C GLU A 156 4.84 10.36 2.84
N ASN A 157 3.88 10.53 3.73
CA ASN A 157 3.35 9.45 4.55
C ASN A 157 2.27 8.72 3.73
N PHE A 158 2.64 7.63 3.08
CA PHE A 158 1.73 6.97 2.15
C PHE A 158 0.81 5.93 2.79
N VAL A 159 -0.41 5.87 2.26
CA VAL A 159 -1.30 4.70 2.34
C VAL A 159 -1.28 4.00 0.98
N LEU A 160 -1.15 2.69 0.97
CA LEU A 160 -1.21 1.84 -0.22
C LEU A 160 -2.67 1.44 -0.46
N PRO A 161 -3.39 2.08 -1.39
CA PRO A 161 -4.82 1.89 -1.51
C PRO A 161 -5.17 0.80 -2.52
N PHE A 162 -5.95 -0.19 -2.10
CA PHE A 162 -6.87 -0.90 -2.97
C PHE A 162 -8.28 -0.53 -2.51
N SER A 163 -8.77 0.60 -3.03
CA SER A 163 -10.03 1.21 -2.61
C SER A 163 -11.23 0.67 -3.40
N HIS A 164 -12.40 1.28 -3.19
CA HIS A 164 -13.60 0.98 -3.98
C HIS A 164 -13.40 1.28 -5.47
N ASP A 165 -12.60 2.29 -5.82
CA ASP A 165 -12.39 2.70 -7.21
C ASP A 165 -11.72 1.61 -8.06
N GLU A 166 -10.94 0.72 -7.45
CA GLU A 166 -10.28 -0.38 -8.16
C GLU A 166 -11.21 -1.56 -8.44
N VAL A 167 -12.41 -1.60 -7.83
CA VAL A 167 -13.33 -2.76 -7.92
C VAL A 167 -14.73 -2.39 -8.41
N VAL A 168 -14.86 -1.31 -9.17
CA VAL A 168 -16.11 -0.80 -9.76
C VAL A 168 -15.91 -0.42 -11.23
N HIS A 169 -16.98 -0.11 -11.92
CA HIS A 169 -16.98 0.49 -13.26
C HIS A 169 -16.22 -0.33 -14.32
N LEU A 170 -16.45 -1.65 -14.36
CA LEU A 170 -15.85 -2.59 -15.31
C LEU A 170 -14.33 -2.79 -15.12
N LYS A 171 -13.80 -2.40 -13.97
CA LYS A 171 -12.39 -2.65 -13.59
C LYS A 171 -12.17 -4.06 -13.04
N ARG A 172 -13.21 -4.86 -12.85
CA ARG A 172 -13.23 -6.20 -12.25
C ARG A 172 -12.88 -6.20 -10.74
N SER A 173 -13.21 -7.27 -10.03
CA SER A 173 -12.78 -7.46 -8.64
C SER A 173 -11.28 -7.72 -8.54
N MET A 174 -10.70 -7.59 -7.33
CA MET A 174 -9.27 -7.88 -7.11
C MET A 174 -8.90 -9.30 -7.53
N LEU A 175 -9.75 -10.29 -7.23
CA LEU A 175 -9.51 -11.68 -7.64
C LEU A 175 -9.62 -11.87 -9.15
N ASP A 176 -10.61 -11.25 -9.79
CA ASP A 176 -10.84 -11.43 -11.22
C ASP A 176 -9.79 -10.76 -12.11
N LYS A 177 -9.11 -9.71 -11.59
CA LYS A 177 -7.95 -9.10 -12.26
C LYS A 177 -6.77 -10.07 -12.41
N MET A 178 -6.63 -11.04 -11.50
CA MET A 178 -5.49 -11.94 -11.48
C MET A 178 -5.51 -12.90 -12.68
N PRO A 179 -4.36 -13.14 -13.34
CA PRO A 179 -4.27 -14.07 -14.47
C PRO A 179 -4.24 -15.53 -14.04
N GLY A 180 -4.41 -16.41 -15.03
CA GLY A 180 -4.26 -17.85 -14.86
C GLY A 180 -5.55 -18.58 -14.49
N ASP A 181 -5.40 -19.84 -14.10
CA ASP A 181 -6.48 -20.68 -13.66
C ASP A 181 -7.00 -20.28 -12.27
N HIS A 182 -8.03 -20.99 -11.79
CA HIS A 182 -8.65 -20.68 -10.51
C HIS A 182 -7.67 -20.73 -9.31
N TRP A 183 -6.71 -21.66 -9.29
CA TRP A 183 -5.69 -21.73 -8.24
C TRP A 183 -4.70 -20.58 -8.36
N GLN A 184 -4.24 -20.31 -9.58
CA GLN A 184 -3.28 -19.23 -9.87
C GLN A 184 -3.84 -17.85 -9.54
N LYS A 185 -5.14 -17.60 -9.78
CA LYS A 185 -5.80 -16.35 -9.38
C LYS A 185 -5.68 -16.11 -7.86
N PHE A 186 -6.01 -17.12 -7.05
CA PHE A 186 -5.86 -17.02 -5.59
C PHE A 186 -4.39 -16.91 -5.15
N ALA A 187 -3.49 -17.65 -5.78
CA ALA A 187 -2.05 -17.56 -5.48
C ALA A 187 -1.50 -16.17 -5.81
N ASN A 188 -1.82 -15.61 -6.98
CA ASN A 188 -1.45 -14.24 -7.34
C ASN A 188 -2.01 -13.21 -6.34
N LEU A 189 -3.27 -13.37 -5.92
CA LEU A 189 -3.88 -12.43 -4.98
C LEU A 189 -3.22 -12.51 -3.59
N ARG A 190 -2.88 -13.72 -3.12
CA ARG A 190 -2.09 -13.90 -1.89
C ARG A 190 -0.70 -13.27 -2.03
N ALA A 191 -0.03 -13.45 -3.16
CA ALA A 191 1.28 -12.85 -3.40
C ALA A 191 1.20 -11.31 -3.43
N LEU A 192 0.16 -10.73 -4.05
CA LEU A 192 -0.10 -9.30 -4.04
C LEU A 192 -0.28 -8.76 -2.62
N TYR A 193 -1.12 -9.40 -1.81
CA TYR A 193 -1.37 -8.95 -0.43
C TYR A 193 -0.15 -9.13 0.48
N GLY A 194 0.62 -10.21 0.29
CA GLY A 194 1.89 -10.39 0.98
C GLY A 194 2.89 -9.29 0.63
N TYR A 195 3.05 -8.99 -0.65
CA TYR A 195 3.91 -7.90 -1.11
C TYR A 195 3.45 -6.54 -0.55
N MET A 196 2.15 -6.21 -0.64
CA MET A 196 1.59 -4.99 -0.05
C MET A 196 1.89 -4.90 1.44
N THR A 197 1.76 -6.01 2.19
CA THR A 197 2.02 -6.04 3.64
C THR A 197 3.48 -5.75 3.95
N GLY A 198 4.41 -6.31 3.18
CA GLY A 198 5.85 -6.05 3.33
C GLY A 198 6.30 -4.66 2.87
N HIS A 199 5.66 -4.08 1.86
CA HIS A 199 6.03 -2.78 1.30
C HIS A 199 5.84 -1.64 2.32
N PRO A 200 6.71 -0.60 2.38
CA PRO A 200 6.49 0.57 3.23
C PRO A 200 5.17 1.29 2.92
N GLY A 201 4.55 1.87 3.93
CA GLY A 201 3.27 2.58 3.84
C GLY A 201 2.13 1.84 4.54
N LYS A 202 1.07 2.55 4.93
CA LYS A 202 -0.13 1.98 5.56
C LYS A 202 -0.96 1.21 4.55
N LYS A 203 -1.74 0.23 5.01
CA LYS A 203 -2.47 -0.71 4.14
C LYS A 203 -3.96 -0.36 4.09
N LEU A 204 -4.53 -0.33 2.90
CA LEU A 204 -5.96 -0.17 2.70
C LEU A 204 -6.48 -1.23 1.73
N LEU A 205 -7.41 -2.04 2.19
CA LEU A 205 -8.07 -3.06 1.40
C LEU A 205 -9.58 -2.86 1.50
N PHE A 206 -10.25 -2.66 0.36
CA PHE A 206 -11.69 -2.46 0.34
C PHE A 206 -12.45 -3.76 0.62
N MET A 207 -13.59 -3.63 1.32
CA MET A 207 -14.43 -4.75 1.75
C MET A 207 -14.80 -5.70 0.62
N GLY A 208 -14.80 -7.01 0.92
CA GLY A 208 -15.03 -8.08 -0.05
C GLY A 208 -13.75 -8.58 -0.75
N SER A 209 -12.70 -7.76 -0.77
CA SER A 209 -11.41 -8.15 -1.34
C SER A 209 -10.66 -9.13 -0.44
N GLU A 210 -10.89 -9.09 0.87
CA GLU A 210 -10.25 -9.95 1.88
C GLU A 210 -10.65 -11.43 1.76
N PHE A 211 -11.82 -11.71 1.16
CA PHE A 211 -12.22 -13.10 0.85
C PHE A 211 -12.32 -13.37 -0.67
N GLY A 212 -11.87 -12.41 -1.49
CA GLY A 212 -11.79 -12.58 -2.94
C GLY A 212 -13.14 -12.65 -3.62
N GLN A 213 -14.04 -11.72 -3.36
CA GLN A 213 -15.31 -11.63 -4.08
C GLN A 213 -15.06 -11.61 -5.60
N TRP A 214 -15.87 -12.39 -6.36
CA TRP A 214 -15.73 -12.46 -7.81
C TRP A 214 -16.27 -11.24 -8.54
N ARG A 215 -17.43 -10.73 -8.06
CA ARG A 215 -18.08 -9.58 -8.68
C ARG A 215 -17.43 -8.27 -8.20
N GLU A 216 -17.54 -7.27 -9.02
CA GLU A 216 -17.30 -5.90 -8.59
C GLU A 216 -18.19 -5.52 -7.41
N TRP A 217 -17.73 -4.57 -6.61
CA TRP A 217 -18.58 -4.00 -5.56
C TRP A 217 -19.79 -3.28 -6.15
N ASN A 218 -20.93 -3.48 -5.52
CA ASN A 218 -22.20 -2.85 -5.87
C ASN A 218 -22.90 -2.39 -4.60
N GLU A 219 -23.08 -1.09 -4.45
CA GLU A 219 -23.70 -0.45 -3.29
C GLU A 219 -25.16 -0.86 -3.07
N ALA A 220 -25.85 -1.30 -4.13
CA ALA A 220 -27.23 -1.74 -4.04
C ALA A 220 -27.39 -3.20 -3.56
N GLN A 221 -26.29 -3.91 -3.31
CA GLN A 221 -26.31 -5.33 -2.94
C GLN A 221 -25.38 -5.61 -1.77
N SER A 222 -25.71 -6.65 -1.00
CA SER A 222 -24.79 -7.20 0.00
C SER A 222 -23.55 -7.79 -0.67
N LEU A 223 -22.43 -7.84 0.07
CA LEU A 223 -21.27 -8.62 -0.35
C LEU A 223 -21.63 -10.10 -0.50
N ASP A 224 -20.86 -10.81 -1.31
CA ASP A 224 -21.08 -12.23 -1.63
C ASP A 224 -20.65 -13.16 -0.49
N TRP A 225 -21.16 -12.94 0.72
CA TRP A 225 -20.81 -13.72 1.93
C TRP A 225 -20.96 -15.22 1.78
N HIS A 226 -21.83 -15.67 0.87
CA HIS A 226 -22.01 -17.10 0.55
C HIS A 226 -20.73 -17.75 0.02
N LEU A 227 -19.79 -16.97 -0.57
CA LEU A 227 -18.52 -17.47 -1.05
C LEU A 227 -17.64 -18.04 0.08
N LEU A 228 -17.81 -17.60 1.31
CA LEU A 228 -17.08 -18.17 2.45
C LEU A 228 -17.42 -19.65 2.72
N GLY A 229 -18.51 -20.17 2.16
CA GLY A 229 -18.81 -21.60 2.13
C GLY A 229 -17.89 -22.40 1.20
N HIS A 230 -17.11 -21.75 0.34
CA HIS A 230 -16.14 -22.38 -0.54
C HIS A 230 -14.73 -22.27 0.04
N PRO A 231 -13.97 -23.39 0.15
CA PRO A 231 -12.71 -23.43 0.90
C PRO A 231 -11.72 -22.30 0.54
N ARG A 232 -11.50 -22.01 -0.74
CA ARG A 232 -10.48 -21.02 -1.16
C ARG A 232 -10.77 -19.60 -0.70
N HIS A 233 -12.05 -19.22 -0.61
CA HIS A 233 -12.45 -17.89 -0.13
C HIS A 233 -12.22 -17.76 1.38
N GLY A 234 -12.60 -18.79 2.17
CA GLY A 234 -12.29 -18.83 3.59
C GLY A 234 -10.79 -18.89 3.88
N GLN A 235 -10.02 -19.64 3.07
CA GLN A 235 -8.56 -19.71 3.16
C GLN A 235 -7.89 -18.39 2.84
N LEU A 236 -8.39 -17.62 1.85
CA LEU A 236 -7.89 -16.27 1.57
C LEU A 236 -8.21 -15.32 2.71
N GLN A 237 -9.42 -15.37 3.26
CA GLN A 237 -9.81 -14.55 4.42
C GLN A 237 -8.90 -14.85 5.63
N GLN A 238 -8.61 -16.12 5.89
CA GLN A 238 -7.68 -16.52 6.95
C GLN A 238 -6.27 -15.97 6.69
N TYR A 239 -5.81 -15.98 5.43
CA TYR A 239 -4.52 -15.40 5.06
C TYR A 239 -4.47 -13.90 5.34
N VAL A 240 -5.51 -13.14 4.96
CA VAL A 240 -5.59 -11.70 5.25
C VAL A 240 -5.64 -11.43 6.74
N ALA A 241 -6.37 -12.24 7.51
CA ALA A 241 -6.40 -12.13 8.97
C ALA A 241 -5.01 -12.38 9.58
N ASP A 242 -4.28 -13.39 9.09
CA ASP A 242 -2.91 -13.69 9.56
C ASP A 242 -1.91 -12.61 9.12
N LEU A 243 -2.06 -12.01 7.92
CA LEU A 243 -1.28 -10.83 7.50
C LEU A 243 -1.53 -9.62 8.41
N ASN A 244 -2.78 -9.34 8.74
CA ASN A 244 -3.14 -8.23 9.64
C ASN A 244 -2.59 -8.44 11.06
N ARG A 245 -2.56 -9.69 11.53
CA ARG A 245 -1.93 -10.04 12.81
C ARG A 245 -0.43 -9.82 12.74
N LEU A 246 0.24 -10.38 11.73
CA LEU A 246 1.67 -10.19 11.50
C LEU A 246 2.05 -8.71 11.46
N TYR A 247 1.29 -7.89 10.69
CA TYR A 247 1.54 -6.46 10.56
C TYR A 247 1.47 -5.72 11.91
N ARG A 248 0.57 -6.13 12.82
CA ARG A 248 0.44 -5.50 14.15
C ARG A 248 1.51 -5.98 15.14
N GLU A 249 1.91 -7.25 15.04
CA GLU A 249 2.86 -7.88 15.97
C GLU A 249 4.31 -7.53 15.63
N GLU A 250 4.65 -7.43 14.34
CA GLU A 250 6.00 -7.16 13.87
C GLU A 250 6.26 -5.67 13.69
N LYS A 251 6.90 -5.03 14.65
CA LYS A 251 7.26 -3.60 14.64
C LYS A 251 8.00 -3.19 13.36
N ALA A 252 8.86 -4.05 12.86
CA ALA A 252 9.60 -3.85 11.62
C ALA A 252 8.70 -3.51 10.42
N LEU A 253 7.43 -3.94 10.40
CA LEU A 253 6.51 -3.69 9.30
C LEU A 253 5.81 -2.32 9.37
N HIS A 254 5.83 -1.63 10.53
CA HIS A 254 5.03 -0.42 10.70
C HIS A 254 5.65 0.73 11.52
N GLU A 255 6.69 0.47 12.34
CA GLU A 255 7.21 1.48 13.27
C GLU A 255 8.01 2.58 12.54
N VAL A 256 8.82 2.20 11.55
CA VAL A 256 9.65 3.13 10.75
C VAL A 256 9.19 3.08 9.28
N ASP A 257 7.95 3.47 9.05
CA ASP A 257 7.25 3.25 7.76
C ASP A 257 7.46 4.37 6.74
N ALA A 258 7.78 5.57 7.21
CA ALA A 258 7.92 6.77 6.37
C ALA A 258 9.39 7.22 6.21
N SER A 259 10.35 6.30 6.37
CA SER A 259 11.78 6.61 6.31
C SER A 259 12.58 5.44 5.71
N TRP A 260 13.65 5.77 4.98
CA TRP A 260 14.65 4.81 4.50
C TRP A 260 15.31 4.00 5.63
N GLN A 261 15.28 4.46 6.86
CA GLN A 261 15.81 3.73 8.00
C GLN A 261 15.06 2.41 8.25
N GLY A 262 13.80 2.32 7.85
CA GLY A 262 12.94 1.15 7.99
C GLY A 262 12.96 0.19 6.78
N PHE A 263 13.78 0.45 5.76
CA PHE A 263 13.79 -0.35 4.53
C PHE A 263 15.18 -0.53 3.95
N GLU A 264 15.44 -1.73 3.44
CA GLU A 264 16.69 -2.05 2.73
C GLU A 264 16.43 -3.11 1.65
N TRP A 265 16.87 -2.86 0.41
CA TRP A 265 16.88 -3.88 -0.61
C TRP A 265 17.94 -4.94 -0.31
N ILE A 266 17.57 -6.22 -0.39
CA ILE A 266 18.51 -7.35 -0.42
C ILE A 266 18.86 -7.64 -1.86
N ASP A 267 17.83 -7.85 -2.72
CA ASP A 267 18.00 -7.99 -4.16
C ASP A 267 16.73 -7.56 -4.90
N LEU A 268 16.92 -6.77 -5.95
CA LEU A 268 15.86 -6.34 -6.86
C LEU A 268 16.21 -6.62 -8.33
N HIS A 269 17.29 -7.33 -8.59
CA HIS A 269 17.90 -7.46 -9.93
C HIS A 269 17.60 -8.80 -10.61
N ASP A 270 17.00 -9.77 -9.93
CA ASP A 270 16.60 -11.04 -10.53
C ASP A 270 15.31 -10.91 -11.37
N VAL A 271 15.43 -10.09 -12.40
CA VAL A 271 14.34 -9.74 -13.32
C VAL A 271 13.81 -10.95 -14.08
N ASP A 272 14.74 -11.81 -14.55
CA ASP A 272 14.40 -12.98 -15.38
C ASP A 272 13.52 -13.99 -14.63
N ASN A 273 13.71 -14.11 -13.33
CA ASN A 273 12.92 -14.97 -12.45
C ASN A 273 11.77 -14.24 -11.78
N SER A 274 11.65 -12.90 -11.96
CA SER A 274 10.67 -12.06 -11.25
C SER A 274 10.68 -12.29 -9.73
N ILE A 275 11.90 -12.33 -9.18
CA ILE A 275 12.17 -12.47 -7.74
C ILE A 275 12.70 -11.15 -7.21
N LEU A 276 12.26 -10.79 -6.01
CA LEU A 276 12.85 -9.70 -5.24
C LEU A 276 12.86 -10.04 -3.76
N SER A 277 13.80 -9.42 -3.04
CA SER A 277 13.89 -9.54 -1.59
C SER A 277 14.32 -8.23 -0.96
N PHE A 278 13.75 -7.95 0.19
CA PHE A 278 14.04 -6.75 0.96
C PHE A 278 13.88 -6.99 2.46
N ARG A 279 14.46 -6.11 3.24
CA ARG A 279 14.40 -6.11 4.69
C ARG A 279 13.59 -4.93 5.18
N ARG A 280 12.67 -5.18 6.11
CA ARG A 280 11.99 -4.16 6.92
C ARG A 280 12.61 -4.14 8.30
N MET A 281 12.77 -2.95 8.86
CA MET A 281 13.43 -2.75 10.15
C MET A 281 12.58 -1.86 11.05
N ALA A 282 12.53 -2.19 12.34
CA ALA A 282 12.01 -1.33 13.38
C ALA A 282 13.03 -0.22 13.74
N ALA A 283 12.75 0.60 14.75
CA ALA A 283 13.69 1.57 15.29
C ALA A 283 14.95 0.87 15.85
N ASP A 284 14.78 -0.27 16.50
CA ASP A 284 15.85 -1.23 16.71
C ASP A 284 16.07 -2.01 15.41
N ARG A 285 17.20 -1.80 14.75
CA ARG A 285 17.48 -2.41 13.43
C ARG A 285 17.70 -3.93 13.50
N ASP A 286 17.95 -4.50 14.68
CA ASP A 286 18.04 -5.95 14.87
C ASP A 286 16.64 -6.59 14.87
N ASP A 287 15.61 -5.85 15.27
CA ASP A 287 14.20 -6.22 15.05
C ASP A 287 13.85 -5.98 13.58
N SER A 288 13.93 -7.04 12.79
CA SER A 288 13.74 -6.93 11.33
C SER A 288 13.08 -8.17 10.74
N VAL A 289 12.35 -7.93 9.66
CA VAL A 289 11.68 -8.96 8.86
C VAL A 289 12.20 -8.90 7.44
N ILE A 290 12.60 -10.04 6.90
CA ILE A 290 12.99 -10.21 5.49
C ILE A 290 11.77 -10.70 4.71
N VAL A 291 11.49 -10.05 3.60
CA VAL A 291 10.40 -10.40 2.69
C VAL A 291 11.00 -10.87 1.39
N ILE A 292 10.63 -12.08 0.96
CA ILE A 292 11.12 -12.69 -0.28
C ILE A 292 9.92 -13.04 -1.15
N CYS A 293 9.92 -12.55 -2.39
CA CYS A 293 8.81 -12.67 -3.34
C CYS A 293 9.24 -13.45 -4.58
N ASN A 294 8.45 -14.43 -4.98
CA ASN A 294 8.54 -15.11 -6.25
C ASN A 294 7.22 -14.94 -7.02
N PHE A 295 7.23 -14.11 -8.04
CA PHE A 295 6.03 -13.79 -8.81
C PHE A 295 5.84 -14.67 -10.07
N THR A 296 6.53 -15.81 -10.13
CA THR A 296 6.35 -16.82 -11.18
C THR A 296 5.67 -18.09 -10.66
N PRO A 297 4.98 -18.87 -11.51
CA PRO A 297 4.37 -20.13 -11.10
C PRO A 297 5.40 -21.29 -10.93
N VAL A 298 6.69 -20.97 -10.94
CA VAL A 298 7.78 -21.95 -10.82
C VAL A 298 8.37 -21.87 -9.42
N PRO A 299 8.27 -22.95 -8.61
CA PRO A 299 8.96 -22.96 -7.32
C PRO A 299 10.47 -22.94 -7.50
N ARG A 300 11.19 -22.27 -6.62
CA ARG A 300 12.66 -22.17 -6.66
C ARG A 300 13.23 -22.84 -5.41
N MET A 301 13.70 -24.06 -5.57
CA MET A 301 14.27 -24.83 -4.47
C MET A 301 15.74 -24.44 -4.24
N GLY A 302 16.10 -24.17 -2.98
CA GLY A 302 17.47 -23.82 -2.63
C GLY A 302 17.96 -22.47 -3.19
N TYR A 303 17.05 -21.54 -3.43
CA TYR A 303 17.41 -20.19 -3.92
C TYR A 303 18.15 -19.42 -2.83
N ARG A 304 19.38 -18.99 -3.11
CA ARG A 304 20.22 -18.31 -2.12
C ARG A 304 19.82 -16.85 -1.98
N VAL A 305 19.59 -16.43 -0.73
CA VAL A 305 19.23 -15.04 -0.38
C VAL A 305 20.23 -14.50 0.64
N GLY A 306 20.65 -13.24 0.46
CA GLY A 306 21.50 -12.53 1.40
C GLY A 306 20.82 -12.26 2.72
N LEU A 307 21.57 -12.39 3.82
CA LEU A 307 21.10 -12.20 5.19
C LEU A 307 21.98 -11.16 5.90
N PRO A 308 21.41 -10.35 6.81
CA PRO A 308 22.15 -9.26 7.46
C PRO A 308 23.22 -9.74 8.44
N GLY A 309 23.15 -10.97 8.92
CA GLY A 309 24.10 -11.50 9.89
C GLY A 309 23.95 -12.98 10.19
N PRO A 310 24.81 -13.52 11.06
CA PRO A 310 24.77 -14.91 11.46
C PRO A 310 23.52 -15.21 12.30
N GLY A 311 23.20 -16.48 12.46
CA GLY A 311 22.14 -16.96 13.33
C GLY A 311 21.17 -17.91 12.65
N VAL A 312 20.10 -18.22 13.35
CA VAL A 312 19.00 -19.05 12.85
C VAL A 312 17.86 -18.14 12.44
N TYR A 313 17.29 -18.42 11.28
CA TYR A 313 16.14 -17.71 10.73
C TYR A 313 14.94 -18.65 10.65
N THR A 314 13.75 -18.09 10.77
CA THR A 314 12.49 -18.85 10.72
C THR A 314 11.54 -18.19 9.75
N GLU A 315 10.85 -19.00 8.93
CA GLU A 315 9.72 -18.56 8.13
C GLU A 315 8.50 -18.32 9.04
N ILE A 316 8.15 -17.05 9.24
CA ILE A 316 7.05 -16.66 10.14
C ILE A 316 5.70 -16.58 9.43
N LEU A 317 5.70 -16.40 8.10
CA LEU A 317 4.50 -16.49 7.26
C LEU A 317 4.87 -16.87 5.83
N ASN A 318 4.05 -17.74 5.24
CA ASN A 318 4.20 -18.19 3.85
C ASN A 318 2.83 -18.18 3.16
N SER A 319 2.71 -17.39 2.10
CA SER A 319 1.46 -17.23 1.36
C SER A 319 1.00 -18.51 0.65
N ASP A 320 1.91 -19.48 0.46
CA ASP A 320 1.65 -20.77 -0.20
C ASP A 320 1.40 -21.92 0.80
N ALA A 321 1.28 -21.62 2.08
CA ALA A 321 0.95 -22.64 3.07
C ALA A 321 -0.40 -23.32 2.75
N LEU A 322 -0.48 -24.63 3.02
CA LEU A 322 -1.69 -25.44 2.75
C LEU A 322 -2.94 -24.85 3.41
N LYS A 323 -2.81 -24.27 4.62
CA LYS A 323 -3.92 -23.61 5.34
C LYS A 323 -4.55 -22.44 4.58
N TYR A 324 -3.82 -21.84 3.62
CA TYR A 324 -4.28 -20.76 2.76
C TYR A 324 -4.64 -21.23 1.34
N GLY A 325 -4.67 -22.56 1.10
CA GLY A 325 -4.96 -23.16 -0.22
C GLY A 325 -3.78 -23.08 -1.18
N GLY A 326 -2.58 -22.95 -0.66
CA GLY A 326 -1.32 -23.02 -1.41
C GLY A 326 -0.91 -24.45 -1.75
N SER A 327 0.25 -24.59 -2.41
CA SER A 327 0.82 -25.89 -2.79
C SER A 327 1.62 -26.55 -1.64
N GLY A 328 1.96 -25.79 -0.61
CA GLY A 328 2.70 -26.26 0.55
C GLY A 328 4.23 -26.26 0.38
N VAL A 329 4.75 -25.54 -0.61
CA VAL A 329 6.20 -25.32 -0.71
C VAL A 329 6.63 -24.36 0.40
N GLY A 330 7.55 -24.81 1.26
CA GLY A 330 8.00 -24.05 2.42
C GLY A 330 9.41 -24.43 2.85
N ASN A 331 9.85 -23.82 3.91
CA ASN A 331 11.20 -23.95 4.44
C ASN A 331 11.22 -24.80 5.71
N PRO A 332 12.39 -25.37 6.10
CA PRO A 332 12.53 -26.02 7.38
C PRO A 332 12.28 -25.03 8.54
N PRO A 333 11.92 -25.52 9.74
CA PRO A 333 11.70 -24.67 10.91
C PRO A 333 12.87 -23.77 11.27
N GLU A 334 14.09 -24.25 10.99
CA GLU A 334 15.34 -23.56 11.25
C GLU A 334 16.14 -23.43 9.95
N ILE A 335 16.52 -22.21 9.61
CA ILE A 335 17.34 -21.87 8.45
C ILE A 335 18.62 -21.24 8.99
N VAL A 336 19.73 -21.97 8.90
CA VAL A 336 21.01 -21.52 9.45
C VAL A 336 21.72 -20.63 8.44
N ALA A 337 22.08 -19.41 8.84
CA ALA A 337 22.87 -18.50 8.04
C ALA A 337 24.30 -19.02 7.87
N GLU A 338 24.77 -19.09 6.63
CA GLU A 338 26.13 -19.45 6.27
C GLU A 338 27.00 -18.19 6.15
N ALA A 339 28.26 -18.25 6.55
CA ALA A 339 29.22 -17.14 6.40
C ALA A 339 29.68 -16.97 4.95
N ILE A 340 28.71 -16.85 4.03
CA ILE A 340 28.89 -16.65 2.60
C ILE A 340 28.19 -15.33 2.25
N ALA A 341 28.98 -14.31 1.88
CA ALA A 341 28.43 -13.05 1.43
C ALA A 341 27.68 -13.24 0.10
N TRP A 342 26.46 -12.75 0.03
CA TRP A 342 25.60 -12.87 -1.14
C TRP A 342 24.65 -11.68 -1.27
N GLN A 343 24.44 -11.17 -2.48
CA GLN A 343 23.63 -9.98 -2.71
C GLN A 343 24.11 -8.81 -1.81
N SER A 344 23.23 -8.16 -1.03
CA SER A 344 23.63 -7.12 -0.06
C SER A 344 24.02 -7.67 1.31
N GLY A 345 23.89 -8.98 1.56
CA GLY A 345 24.10 -9.60 2.87
C GLY A 345 25.54 -10.02 3.15
N SER A 346 26.00 -9.90 4.40
CA SER A 346 27.28 -10.45 4.85
C SER A 346 27.24 -11.97 5.02
N HIS A 347 26.05 -12.53 5.19
CA HIS A 347 25.71 -13.94 5.28
C HIS A 347 24.63 -14.29 4.25
N SER A 348 24.34 -15.56 4.10
CA SER A 348 23.27 -16.01 3.20
C SER A 348 22.76 -17.39 3.61
N ALA A 349 21.60 -17.76 3.10
CA ALA A 349 21.08 -19.12 3.22
C ALA A 349 20.28 -19.53 1.97
N PRO A 350 20.15 -20.85 1.71
CA PRO A 350 19.24 -21.36 0.69
C PRO A 350 17.80 -21.37 1.22
N PHE A 351 16.87 -20.86 0.40
CA PHE A 351 15.42 -20.86 0.66
C PHE A 351 14.66 -21.60 -0.42
N ASN A 352 13.60 -22.28 -0.04
CA ASN A 352 12.61 -22.77 -0.99
C ASN A 352 11.56 -21.69 -1.19
N LEU A 353 11.52 -21.11 -2.38
CA LEU A 353 10.57 -20.06 -2.72
C LEU A 353 9.34 -20.67 -3.38
N PRO A 354 8.14 -20.46 -2.81
CA PRO A 354 6.91 -21.00 -3.35
C PRO A 354 6.54 -20.37 -4.70
N PRO A 355 5.76 -21.08 -5.54
CA PRO A 355 5.25 -20.52 -6.79
C PRO A 355 4.22 -19.43 -6.49
N LEU A 356 4.27 -18.29 -7.20
CA LEU A 356 3.36 -17.16 -7.00
C LEU A 356 3.19 -16.82 -5.52
N GLY A 357 4.32 -16.71 -4.79
CA GLY A 357 4.28 -16.62 -3.35
C GLY A 357 5.23 -15.59 -2.74
N VAL A 358 4.92 -15.23 -1.51
CA VAL A 358 5.70 -14.35 -0.64
C VAL A 358 5.92 -15.05 0.69
N ILE A 359 7.15 -15.03 1.15
CA ILE A 359 7.52 -15.52 2.49
C ILE A 359 8.08 -14.37 3.34
N PHE A 360 7.75 -14.41 4.62
CA PHE A 360 8.29 -13.52 5.64
C PHE A 360 9.20 -14.32 6.55
N VAL A 361 10.40 -13.82 6.76
CA VAL A 361 11.47 -14.52 7.49
C VAL A 361 12.01 -13.60 8.57
N GLN A 362 12.23 -14.13 9.76
CA GLN A 362 12.75 -13.39 10.89
C GLN A 362 13.94 -14.13 11.50
N ARG A 363 14.93 -13.38 11.99
CA ARG A 363 16.03 -13.93 12.77
C ARG A 363 15.52 -14.30 14.16
N GLN A 364 15.81 -15.52 14.61
CA GLN A 364 15.50 -15.93 15.99
C GLN A 364 16.33 -15.12 16.99
N PRO A 365 15.73 -14.70 18.12
CA PRO A 365 16.50 -14.11 19.19
C PRO A 365 17.65 -15.05 19.63
N ASN A 366 18.84 -14.49 19.86
CA ASN A 366 19.93 -15.28 20.37
C ASN A 366 19.61 -15.75 21.80
N PRO A 367 19.42 -17.06 22.05
CA PRO A 367 19.04 -17.55 23.38
C PRO A 367 20.08 -17.25 24.48
N ASN A 368 21.31 -16.88 24.10
CA ASN A 368 22.40 -16.64 25.04
C ASN A 368 22.66 -15.16 25.37
N GLY A 369 21.90 -14.22 24.81
CA GLY A 369 21.93 -12.81 25.21
C GLY A 369 23.30 -12.08 25.15
N VAL A 370 24.28 -12.65 24.46
CA VAL A 370 25.60 -12.03 24.29
C VAL A 370 25.61 -11.29 22.98
N THR A 371 25.47 -9.98 23.05
CA THR A 371 25.86 -9.07 21.93
C THR A 371 27.40 -9.13 21.86
N GLU A 372 27.94 -9.70 20.78
CA GLU A 372 29.36 -9.53 20.43
C GLU A 372 29.67 -8.10 19.96
#